data_3879ac2631724535b9706c99cc0abd0e
#
_entry.id   3879ac2631724535b9706c99cc0abd0e
#
_cell.length_a   1.000
_cell.length_b   1.000
_cell.length_c   1.000
_cell.angle_alpha   90.00
_cell.angle_beta   90.00
_cell.angle_gamma   90.00
#
_symmetry.space_group_name_H-M   'P 1'
#
loop_
_entity.id
_entity.type
_entity.pdbx_description
1 polymer ?
#
loop_
_entity_poly.entity_id
_entity_poly.type
_entity_poly.pdbx_seq_one_letter_code
_entity_poly.pdbx_strand_id
1 'polypeptide(L)'
;MRSNQTQEIHLVVGARPNYIKANPVYQALAELNRFDLKLINTGQHYDHNMSTLFFEELKMKSPDINLEVGSDSHGVQTAKIMERYEKVLMDTSPNLVIVFGDVNSTIACALAAVKLHIPAVHVEAGLRSFDRSMPEEINRILTDQISELLFITSPEAETNLNNEGVSSEKIHFVGNTMIDSLVAFTDHFMASTIKDQLNLDRPYALMT
;
A
#
# COMPACT_ATOMS: atom_id res chain seq x y z
N MET A 1 2.73 -12.34 32.52
CA MET A 1 4.00 -12.17 31.79
C MET A 1 3.65 -12.26 30.31
N ARG A 2 3.60 -11.13 29.59
CA ARG A 2 3.43 -11.17 28.13
C ARG A 2 4.75 -11.69 27.57
N SER A 3 4.72 -12.81 26.87
CA SER A 3 5.88 -13.35 26.17
C SER A 3 6.42 -12.28 25.23
N ASN A 4 7.75 -12.15 25.18
CA ASN A 4 8.49 -11.26 24.28
C ASN A 4 8.40 -11.79 22.83
N GLN A 5 7.18 -12.06 22.34
CA GLN A 5 6.97 -12.41 20.95
C GLN A 5 7.06 -11.15 20.11
N THR A 6 7.94 -11.16 19.12
CA THR A 6 8.05 -10.12 18.12
C THR A 6 6.68 -9.98 17.42
N GLN A 7 6.15 -8.77 17.34
CA GLN A 7 4.85 -8.52 16.69
C GLN A 7 5.01 -8.67 15.18
N GLU A 8 4.16 -9.51 14.58
CA GLU A 8 4.12 -9.70 13.13
C GLU A 8 3.23 -8.61 12.50
N ILE A 9 3.74 -7.97 11.45
CA ILE A 9 3.04 -6.93 10.69
C ILE A 9 3.05 -7.32 9.22
N HIS A 10 1.86 -7.36 8.60
CA HIS A 10 1.73 -7.53 7.16
C HIS A 10 1.67 -6.16 6.46
N LEU A 11 2.52 -5.95 5.46
CA LEU A 11 2.43 -4.85 4.51
C LEU A 11 1.89 -5.41 3.19
N VAL A 12 0.73 -4.91 2.76
CA VAL A 12 0.04 -5.45 1.58
C VAL A 12 0.27 -4.56 0.37
N VAL A 13 0.73 -5.15 -0.72
CA VAL A 13 0.93 -4.51 -2.02
C VAL A 13 0.24 -5.32 -3.13
N GLY A 14 -0.17 -4.66 -4.21
CA GLY A 14 -0.88 -5.38 -5.27
C GLY A 14 -0.75 -4.74 -6.65
N ALA A 15 -0.44 -3.47 -6.70
CA ALA A 15 -0.27 -2.69 -7.91
C ALA A 15 1.00 -1.83 -7.81
N ARG A 16 1.53 -1.40 -8.96
CA ARG A 16 2.77 -0.60 -9.02
C ARG A 16 2.80 0.57 -8.02
N PRO A 17 1.78 1.41 -7.90
CA PRO A 17 1.81 2.53 -6.96
C PRO A 17 1.96 2.09 -5.50
N ASN A 18 1.43 0.92 -5.14
CA ASN A 18 1.55 0.42 -3.77
C ASN A 18 2.99 0.11 -3.37
N TYR A 19 3.81 -0.44 -4.30
CA TYR A 19 5.22 -0.73 -4.01
C TYR A 19 6.00 0.55 -3.67
N ILE A 20 5.78 1.62 -4.46
CA ILE A 20 6.43 2.91 -4.24
C ILE A 20 6.03 3.50 -2.89
N LYS A 21 4.76 3.37 -2.48
CA LYS A 21 4.23 3.86 -1.21
C LYS A 21 4.69 3.00 -0.03
N ALA A 22 4.75 1.69 -0.21
CA ALA A 22 5.08 0.73 0.85
C ALA A 22 6.57 0.70 1.19
N ASN A 23 7.45 0.93 0.22
CA ASN A 23 8.89 0.81 0.42
C ASN A 23 9.44 1.69 1.55
N PRO A 24 9.20 3.02 1.61
CA PRO A 24 9.71 3.83 2.70
C PRO A 24 9.13 3.43 4.07
N VAL A 25 7.87 3.00 4.12
CA VAL A 25 7.26 2.50 5.36
C VAL A 25 7.91 1.19 5.80
N TYR A 26 8.14 0.27 4.85
CA TYR A 26 8.84 -0.99 5.13
C TYR A 26 10.25 -0.75 5.67
N GLN A 27 11.03 0.12 5.02
CA GLN A 27 12.40 0.43 5.44
C GLN A 27 12.43 1.05 6.85
N ALA A 28 11.58 2.05 7.10
CA ALA A 28 11.50 2.69 8.41
C ALA A 28 11.12 1.71 9.53
N LEU A 29 10.16 0.81 9.28
CA LEU A 29 9.79 -0.23 10.26
C LEU A 29 10.91 -1.27 10.45
N ALA A 30 11.62 -1.65 9.39
CA ALA A 30 12.73 -2.60 9.45
C ALA A 30 13.91 -2.05 10.27
N GLU A 31 14.24 -0.77 10.14
CA GLU A 31 15.28 -0.10 10.92
C GLU A 31 15.02 -0.13 12.42
N LEU A 32 13.76 -0.17 12.84
CA LEU A 32 13.40 -0.26 14.25
C LEU A 32 13.80 -1.60 14.90
N ASN A 33 13.99 -2.65 14.10
CA ASN A 33 14.35 -4.01 14.56
C ASN A 33 13.43 -4.55 15.69
N ARG A 34 12.14 -4.23 15.65
CA ARG A 34 11.16 -4.55 16.70
C ARG A 34 10.01 -5.42 16.22
N PHE A 35 9.84 -5.56 14.90
CA PHE A 35 8.71 -6.21 14.27
C PHE A 35 9.18 -7.33 13.33
N ASP A 36 8.38 -8.37 13.20
CA ASP A 36 8.49 -9.35 12.12
C ASP A 36 7.65 -8.86 10.94
N LEU A 37 8.31 -8.34 9.91
CA LEU A 37 7.66 -7.71 8.77
C LEU A 37 7.47 -8.74 7.65
N LYS A 38 6.24 -8.92 7.22
CA LYS A 38 5.88 -9.75 6.06
C LYS A 38 5.33 -8.87 4.94
N LEU A 39 5.96 -8.93 3.79
CA LEU A 39 5.48 -8.28 2.58
C LEU A 39 4.55 -9.24 1.82
N ILE A 40 3.29 -8.87 1.69
CA ILE A 40 2.26 -9.65 1.03
C ILE A 40 1.96 -9.03 -0.34
N ASN A 41 2.24 -9.76 -1.41
CA ASN A 41 1.86 -9.35 -2.77
C ASN A 41 0.57 -10.04 -3.18
N THR A 42 -0.48 -9.28 -3.50
CA THR A 42 -1.73 -9.86 -3.99
C THR A 42 -1.63 -10.33 -5.44
N GLY A 43 -0.69 -9.78 -6.21
CA GLY A 43 -0.57 -10.07 -7.63
C GLY A 43 -1.73 -9.51 -8.46
N GLN A 44 -2.34 -8.39 -8.02
CA GLN A 44 -3.47 -7.76 -8.72
C GLN A 44 -3.12 -7.38 -10.17
N HIS A 45 -1.90 -6.91 -10.42
CA HIS A 45 -1.38 -6.66 -11.76
C HIS A 45 -0.36 -7.75 -12.11
N TYR A 46 -0.75 -8.62 -13.02
CA TYR A 46 0.03 -9.77 -13.45
C TYR A 46 1.00 -9.39 -14.58
N ASP A 47 2.19 -8.91 -14.19
CA ASP A 47 3.35 -8.92 -15.09
C ASP A 47 4.57 -9.35 -14.28
N HIS A 48 4.89 -10.64 -14.34
CA HIS A 48 6.00 -11.23 -13.59
C HIS A 48 7.32 -10.49 -13.83
N ASN A 49 7.58 -10.07 -15.06
CA ASN A 49 8.83 -9.40 -15.41
C ASN A 49 8.89 -7.97 -14.85
N MET A 50 7.76 -7.25 -14.82
CA MET A 50 7.71 -5.90 -14.31
C MET A 50 7.74 -5.86 -12.77
N SER A 51 7.13 -6.81 -12.10
CA SER A 51 7.16 -6.84 -10.62
C SER A 51 8.56 -7.11 -10.08
N THR A 52 9.30 -8.06 -10.66
CA THR A 52 10.68 -8.39 -10.24
C THR A 52 11.61 -7.19 -10.41
N LEU A 53 11.53 -6.51 -11.56
CA LEU A 53 12.32 -5.31 -11.84
C LEU A 53 12.04 -4.18 -10.83
N PHE A 54 10.77 -4.02 -10.43
CA PHE A 54 10.39 -3.02 -9.42
C PHE A 54 11.00 -3.32 -8.04
N PHE A 55 11.01 -4.57 -7.62
CA PHE A 55 11.64 -4.94 -6.35
C PHE A 55 13.14 -4.69 -6.37
N GLU A 56 13.81 -5.01 -7.47
CA GLU A 56 15.24 -4.77 -7.66
C GLU A 56 15.56 -3.26 -7.72
N GLU A 57 14.84 -2.50 -8.55
CA GLU A 57 15.05 -1.07 -8.70
C GLU A 57 14.77 -0.28 -7.42
N LEU A 58 13.67 -0.61 -6.72
CA LEU A 58 13.34 0.02 -5.42
C LEU A 58 14.17 -0.53 -4.27
N LYS A 59 15.09 -1.49 -4.50
CA LYS A 59 15.82 -2.20 -3.44
C LYS A 59 14.89 -2.73 -2.35
N MET A 60 13.70 -3.10 -2.74
CA MET A 60 12.68 -3.61 -1.85
C MET A 60 12.87 -5.11 -1.67
N LYS A 61 12.60 -5.62 -0.47
CA LYS A 61 12.58 -7.06 -0.22
C LYS A 61 11.57 -7.73 -1.15
N SER A 62 11.90 -8.92 -1.66
CA SER A 62 10.93 -9.77 -2.35
C SER A 62 9.77 -10.12 -1.41
N PRO A 63 8.54 -10.26 -1.93
CA PRO A 63 7.39 -10.63 -1.12
C PRO A 63 7.61 -11.96 -0.38
N ASP A 64 7.22 -11.99 0.89
CA ASP A 64 7.21 -13.23 1.68
C ASP A 64 6.10 -14.16 1.23
N ILE A 65 4.97 -13.58 0.82
CA ILE A 65 3.80 -14.31 0.33
C ILE A 65 3.28 -13.64 -0.93
N ASN A 66 2.98 -14.46 -1.96
CA ASN A 66 2.34 -14.01 -3.19
C ASN A 66 0.99 -14.72 -3.36
N LEU A 67 -0.09 -13.94 -3.45
CA LEU A 67 -1.44 -14.47 -3.59
C LEU A 67 -1.79 -14.85 -5.04
N GLU A 68 -1.03 -14.39 -6.03
CA GLU A 68 -1.17 -14.75 -7.46
C GLU A 68 -2.59 -14.56 -8.04
N VAL A 69 -3.28 -13.48 -7.66
CA VAL A 69 -4.70 -13.31 -8.04
C VAL A 69 -4.87 -12.98 -9.51
N GLY A 70 -4.00 -12.15 -10.08
CA GLY A 70 -4.10 -11.70 -11.47
C GLY A 70 -5.20 -10.68 -11.73
N SER A 71 -5.34 -10.29 -13.01
CA SER A 71 -6.36 -9.35 -13.47
C SER A 71 -7.70 -10.04 -13.68
N ASP A 72 -8.78 -9.38 -13.25
CA ASP A 72 -10.16 -9.84 -13.43
C ASP A 72 -11.11 -8.64 -13.32
N SER A 73 -12.43 -8.85 -13.43
CA SER A 73 -13.40 -7.82 -13.07
C SER A 73 -13.26 -7.41 -11.60
N HIS A 74 -13.59 -6.16 -11.26
CA HIS A 74 -13.36 -5.61 -9.91
C HIS A 74 -13.92 -6.52 -8.79
N GLY A 75 -15.17 -6.97 -8.94
CA GLY A 75 -15.81 -7.83 -7.93
C GLY A 75 -15.13 -9.19 -7.79
N VAL A 76 -14.81 -9.85 -8.91
CA VAL A 76 -14.15 -11.16 -8.91
C VAL A 76 -12.74 -11.06 -8.37
N GLN A 77 -11.98 -10.04 -8.79
CA GLN A 77 -10.63 -9.80 -8.29
C GLN A 77 -10.64 -9.54 -6.77
N THR A 78 -11.51 -8.65 -6.29
CA THR A 78 -11.66 -8.36 -4.85
C THR A 78 -12.01 -9.63 -4.06
N ALA A 79 -12.95 -10.44 -4.56
CA ALA A 79 -13.33 -11.69 -3.90
C ALA A 79 -12.19 -12.70 -3.83
N LYS A 80 -11.43 -12.87 -4.91
CA LYS A 80 -10.26 -13.78 -4.94
C LYS A 80 -9.16 -13.31 -3.98
N ILE A 81 -8.90 -12.00 -3.91
CA ILE A 81 -7.92 -11.43 -2.96
C ILE A 81 -8.36 -11.73 -1.53
N MET A 82 -9.63 -11.43 -1.20
CA MET A 82 -10.16 -11.70 0.14
C MET A 82 -10.02 -13.17 0.52
N GLU A 83 -10.48 -14.09 -0.35
CA GLU A 83 -10.43 -15.53 -0.07
C GLU A 83 -9.01 -16.02 0.19
N ARG A 84 -8.04 -15.62 -0.66
CA ARG A 84 -6.66 -16.08 -0.53
C ARG A 84 -5.96 -15.45 0.66
N TYR A 85 -6.21 -14.17 0.91
CA TYR A 85 -5.61 -13.47 2.04
C TYR A 85 -6.19 -13.89 3.38
N GLU A 86 -7.49 -14.18 3.47
CA GLU A 86 -8.11 -14.72 4.68
C GLU A 86 -7.43 -16.02 5.13
N LYS A 87 -7.10 -16.94 4.20
CA LYS A 87 -6.33 -18.15 4.52
C LYS A 87 -4.97 -17.82 5.13
N VAL A 88 -4.24 -16.85 4.55
CA VAL A 88 -2.96 -16.39 5.10
C VAL A 88 -3.14 -15.82 6.50
N LEU A 89 -4.15 -14.99 6.72
CA LEU A 89 -4.43 -14.39 8.03
C LEU A 89 -4.77 -15.45 9.10
N MET A 90 -5.51 -16.50 8.73
CA MET A 90 -5.82 -17.62 9.64
C MET A 90 -4.59 -18.43 10.01
N ASP A 91 -3.65 -18.60 9.07
CA ASP A 91 -2.42 -19.38 9.30
C ASP A 91 -1.38 -18.59 10.11
N THR A 92 -1.26 -17.28 9.90
CA THR A 92 -0.20 -16.45 10.48
C THR A 92 -0.65 -15.63 11.69
N SER A 93 -1.91 -15.20 11.73
CA SER A 93 -2.50 -14.39 12.81
C SER A 93 -1.66 -13.13 13.13
N PRO A 94 -1.38 -12.24 12.15
CA PRO A 94 -0.54 -11.06 12.38
C PRO A 94 -1.18 -10.10 13.39
N ASN A 95 -0.37 -9.27 14.02
CA ASN A 95 -0.83 -8.27 14.98
C ASN A 95 -1.40 -7.02 14.29
N LEU A 96 -1.02 -6.77 13.04
CA LEU A 96 -1.41 -5.57 12.29
C LEU A 96 -1.31 -5.82 10.79
N VAL A 97 -2.23 -5.23 10.03
CA VAL A 97 -2.18 -5.20 8.56
C VAL A 97 -2.10 -3.75 8.09
N ILE A 98 -1.11 -3.43 7.25
CA ILE A 98 -0.95 -2.11 6.64
C ILE A 98 -1.31 -2.20 5.17
N VAL A 99 -2.27 -1.40 4.73
CA VAL A 99 -2.71 -1.29 3.34
C VAL A 99 -2.44 0.12 2.78
N PHE A 100 -2.30 0.24 1.47
CA PHE A 100 -1.85 1.47 0.80
C PHE A 100 -2.80 1.87 -0.33
N GLY A 101 -3.18 3.15 -0.37
CA GLY A 101 -3.99 3.74 -1.45
C GLY A 101 -5.39 3.11 -1.59
N ASP A 102 -5.86 2.90 -2.82
CA ASP A 102 -7.28 2.72 -3.12
C ASP A 102 -7.60 1.59 -4.13
N VAL A 103 -6.65 0.71 -4.40
CA VAL A 103 -6.85 -0.41 -5.32
C VAL A 103 -7.71 -1.52 -4.71
N ASN A 104 -8.18 -2.49 -5.52
CA ASN A 104 -8.98 -3.61 -5.01
C ASN A 104 -8.28 -4.39 -3.89
N SER A 105 -6.96 -4.51 -3.96
CA SER A 105 -6.16 -5.16 -2.91
C SER A 105 -6.28 -4.45 -1.56
N THR A 106 -6.38 -3.13 -1.56
CA THR A 106 -6.47 -2.31 -0.36
C THR A 106 -7.71 -2.67 0.46
N ILE A 107 -8.88 -2.54 -0.15
CA ILE A 107 -10.15 -2.85 0.54
C ILE A 107 -10.29 -4.34 0.83
N ALA A 108 -9.90 -5.23 -0.09
CA ALA A 108 -10.05 -6.66 0.09
C ALA A 108 -9.26 -7.17 1.30
N CYS A 109 -8.01 -6.74 1.44
CA CYS A 109 -7.15 -7.17 2.53
C CYS A 109 -7.53 -6.50 3.86
N ALA A 110 -7.89 -5.21 3.85
CA ALA A 110 -8.39 -4.55 5.05
C ALA A 110 -9.67 -5.21 5.57
N LEU A 111 -10.63 -5.51 4.68
CA LEU A 111 -11.90 -6.14 5.05
C LEU A 111 -11.70 -7.56 5.59
N ALA A 112 -10.84 -8.37 4.97
CA ALA A 112 -10.49 -9.70 5.47
C ALA A 112 -9.88 -9.63 6.88
N ALA A 113 -8.94 -8.70 7.11
CA ALA A 113 -8.28 -8.52 8.40
C ALA A 113 -9.27 -8.15 9.51
N VAL A 114 -10.09 -7.11 9.30
CA VAL A 114 -11.00 -6.63 10.36
C VAL A 114 -12.10 -7.63 10.70
N LYS A 115 -12.52 -8.47 9.75
CA LYS A 115 -13.47 -9.57 10.01
C LYS A 115 -12.87 -10.66 10.91
N LEU A 116 -11.58 -10.80 10.94
CA LEU A 116 -10.84 -11.68 11.84
C LEU A 116 -10.33 -10.94 13.11
N HIS A 117 -10.83 -9.72 13.36
CA HIS A 117 -10.44 -8.87 14.48
C HIS A 117 -8.94 -8.49 14.49
N ILE A 118 -8.30 -8.50 13.32
CA ILE A 118 -6.95 -8.00 13.13
C ILE A 118 -7.04 -6.53 12.70
N PRO A 119 -6.42 -5.60 13.44
CA PRO A 119 -6.49 -4.17 13.12
C PRO A 119 -5.84 -3.88 11.76
N ALA A 120 -6.50 -3.03 10.96
CA ALA A 120 -5.99 -2.53 9.70
C ALA A 120 -5.56 -1.07 9.82
N VAL A 121 -4.49 -0.71 9.16
CA VAL A 121 -3.96 0.66 9.04
C VAL A 121 -3.98 1.06 7.57
N HIS A 122 -4.52 2.23 7.27
CA HIS A 122 -4.59 2.75 5.91
C HIS A 122 -3.59 3.89 5.71
N VAL A 123 -2.66 3.70 4.79
CA VAL A 123 -1.69 4.72 4.35
C VAL A 123 -2.19 5.38 3.07
N GLU A 124 -2.19 6.70 3.01
CA GLU A 124 -2.83 7.55 2.00
C GLU A 124 -4.36 7.57 2.16
N ALA A 125 -4.81 7.69 3.40
CA ALA A 125 -6.22 7.76 3.76
C ALA A 125 -6.83 9.16 3.52
N GLY A 126 -8.16 9.22 3.45
CA GLY A 126 -8.94 10.46 3.48
C GLY A 126 -8.98 11.24 2.17
N LEU A 127 -8.27 10.84 1.12
CA LEU A 127 -8.39 11.47 -0.20
C LEU A 127 -9.77 11.19 -0.81
N ARG A 128 -10.34 12.17 -1.51
CA ARG A 128 -11.66 12.05 -2.18
C ARG A 128 -11.63 12.67 -3.56
N SER A 129 -12.16 11.94 -4.54
CA SER A 129 -12.49 12.49 -5.87
C SER A 129 -13.91 13.02 -5.93
N PHE A 130 -14.75 12.62 -4.98
CA PHE A 130 -16.20 12.86 -4.95
C PHE A 130 -16.95 12.30 -6.18
N ASP A 131 -16.31 11.41 -6.93
CA ASP A 131 -16.89 10.69 -8.07
C ASP A 131 -17.06 9.20 -7.73
N ARG A 132 -18.24 8.83 -7.30
CA ARG A 132 -18.59 7.42 -6.96
C ARG A 132 -18.68 6.48 -8.17
N SER A 133 -18.54 6.99 -9.38
CA SER A 133 -18.39 6.12 -10.57
C SER A 133 -17.00 5.49 -10.66
N MET A 134 -16.02 6.05 -9.93
CA MET A 134 -14.69 5.49 -9.83
C MET A 134 -14.65 4.35 -8.79
N PRO A 135 -14.23 3.14 -9.18
CA PRO A 135 -14.06 2.03 -8.23
C PRO A 135 -13.11 2.36 -7.07
N GLU A 136 -12.08 3.14 -7.32
CA GLU A 136 -11.09 3.60 -6.34
C GLU A 136 -11.73 4.46 -5.25
N GLU A 137 -12.69 5.31 -5.61
CA GLU A 137 -13.41 6.13 -4.63
C GLU A 137 -14.22 5.27 -3.65
N ILE A 138 -14.87 4.24 -4.16
CA ILE A 138 -15.58 3.27 -3.31
C ILE A 138 -14.60 2.54 -2.39
N ASN A 139 -13.47 2.09 -2.93
CA ASN A 139 -12.46 1.37 -2.17
C ASN A 139 -11.91 2.21 -1.01
N ARG A 140 -11.55 3.49 -1.27
CA ARG A 140 -10.94 4.35 -0.23
C ARG A 140 -11.93 4.72 0.87
N ILE A 141 -13.19 5.05 0.51
CA ILE A 141 -14.23 5.34 1.51
C ILE A 141 -14.43 4.14 2.44
N LEU A 142 -14.59 2.94 1.88
CA LEU A 142 -14.82 1.73 2.68
C LEU A 142 -13.60 1.38 3.53
N THR A 143 -12.40 1.49 2.98
CA THR A 143 -11.15 1.20 3.72
C THR A 143 -10.96 2.15 4.89
N ASP A 144 -11.22 3.46 4.68
CA ASP A 144 -11.12 4.46 5.74
C ASP A 144 -12.07 4.15 6.90
N GLN A 145 -13.31 3.76 6.60
CA GLN A 145 -14.32 3.48 7.62
C GLN A 145 -14.02 2.27 8.50
N ILE A 146 -13.29 1.27 7.96
CA ILE A 146 -13.00 0.04 8.71
C ILE A 146 -11.60 0.02 9.33
N SER A 147 -10.74 1.00 9.03
CA SER A 147 -9.37 1.04 9.52
C SER A 147 -9.29 1.58 10.96
N GLU A 148 -8.31 1.08 11.72
CA GLU A 148 -8.04 1.51 13.08
C GLU A 148 -7.21 2.79 13.13
N LEU A 149 -6.24 2.95 12.22
CA LEU A 149 -5.43 4.16 12.05
C LEU A 149 -5.43 4.60 10.60
N LEU A 150 -5.46 5.90 10.39
CA LEU A 150 -5.56 6.57 9.09
C LEU A 150 -4.40 7.55 8.95
N PHE A 151 -3.45 7.22 8.10
CA PHE A 151 -2.30 8.07 7.80
C PHE A 151 -2.59 8.92 6.57
N ILE A 152 -2.80 10.21 6.78
CA ILE A 152 -3.21 11.15 5.74
C ILE A 152 -2.02 11.91 5.15
N THR A 153 -2.16 12.29 3.88
CA THR A 153 -1.12 12.97 3.09
C THR A 153 -1.30 14.48 3.01
N SER A 154 -2.49 14.98 3.31
CA SER A 154 -2.83 16.40 3.21
C SER A 154 -3.88 16.82 4.26
N PRO A 155 -3.95 18.11 4.63
CA PRO A 155 -4.97 18.61 5.57
C PRO A 155 -6.42 18.43 5.08
N GLU A 156 -6.66 18.45 3.76
CA GLU A 156 -7.99 18.24 3.18
C GLU A 156 -8.52 16.84 3.49
N ALA A 157 -7.63 15.86 3.55
CA ALA A 157 -7.98 14.48 3.90
C ALA A 157 -8.56 14.37 5.32
N GLU A 158 -8.03 15.12 6.29
CA GLU A 158 -8.58 15.21 7.64
C GLU A 158 -10.01 15.76 7.63
N THR A 159 -10.24 16.82 6.87
CA THR A 159 -11.57 17.42 6.73
C THR A 159 -12.57 16.41 6.16
N ASN A 160 -12.19 15.66 5.12
CA ASN A 160 -13.04 14.63 4.53
C ASN A 160 -13.43 13.55 5.56
N LEU A 161 -12.44 13.00 6.26
CA LEU A 161 -12.67 11.96 7.26
C LEU A 161 -13.54 12.43 8.43
N ASN A 162 -13.32 13.63 8.94
CA ASN A 162 -14.16 14.22 10.01
C ASN A 162 -15.61 14.40 9.55
N ASN A 163 -15.83 14.83 8.29
CA ASN A 163 -17.17 14.97 7.72
C ASN A 163 -17.88 13.61 7.55
N GLU A 164 -17.12 12.54 7.41
CA GLU A 164 -17.61 11.16 7.31
C GLU A 164 -17.75 10.47 8.68
N GLY A 165 -17.52 11.21 9.77
CA GLY A 165 -17.74 10.72 11.14
C GLY A 165 -16.59 9.88 11.70
N VAL A 166 -15.42 9.91 11.08
CA VAL A 166 -14.22 9.25 11.62
C VAL A 166 -13.69 10.05 12.82
N SER A 167 -13.35 9.34 13.90
CA SER A 167 -12.75 9.98 15.08
C SER A 167 -11.37 10.56 14.75
N SER A 168 -11.13 11.80 15.16
CA SER A 168 -9.85 12.48 14.96
C SER A 168 -8.66 11.78 15.66
N GLU A 169 -8.93 10.97 16.69
CA GLU A 169 -7.90 10.17 17.36
C GLU A 169 -7.29 9.11 16.45
N LYS A 170 -8.00 8.70 15.40
CA LYS A 170 -7.53 7.73 14.40
C LYS A 170 -6.74 8.38 13.25
N ILE A 171 -6.82 9.70 13.10
CA ILE A 171 -6.29 10.44 11.95
C ILE A 171 -4.92 11.01 12.28
N HIS A 172 -3.92 10.68 11.47
CA HIS A 172 -2.54 11.13 11.66
C HIS A 172 -1.98 11.72 10.38
N PHE A 173 -1.64 13.02 10.40
CA PHE A 173 -0.98 13.67 9.27
C PHE A 173 0.50 13.28 9.23
N VAL A 174 0.91 12.56 8.18
CA VAL A 174 2.27 12.02 8.04
C VAL A 174 2.97 12.49 6.76
N GLY A 175 2.26 13.15 5.85
CA GLY A 175 2.78 13.50 4.53
C GLY A 175 2.65 12.34 3.53
N ASN A 176 3.36 12.43 2.40
CA ASN A 176 3.18 11.53 1.27
C ASN A 176 4.40 10.63 1.07
N THR A 177 4.24 9.34 1.30
CA THR A 177 5.31 8.34 1.16
C THR A 177 5.87 8.22 -0.27
N MET A 178 5.15 8.65 -1.30
CA MET A 178 5.69 8.75 -2.66
C MET A 178 6.77 9.83 -2.78
N ILE A 179 6.65 10.91 -2.00
CA ILE A 179 7.70 11.95 -1.94
C ILE A 179 8.94 11.40 -1.23
N ASP A 180 8.77 10.60 -0.17
CA ASP A 180 9.89 9.94 0.51
C ASP A 180 10.64 9.02 -0.46
N SER A 181 9.91 8.25 -1.27
CA SER A 181 10.51 7.43 -2.32
C SER A 181 11.24 8.29 -3.37
N LEU A 182 10.64 9.37 -3.84
CA LEU A 182 11.28 10.29 -4.80
C LEU A 182 12.60 10.84 -4.26
N VAL A 183 12.61 11.29 -2.99
CA VAL A 183 13.80 11.84 -2.34
C VAL A 183 14.88 10.77 -2.19
N ALA A 184 14.51 9.57 -1.74
CA ALA A 184 15.45 8.46 -1.55
C ALA A 184 16.14 8.02 -2.86
N PHE A 185 15.47 8.20 -4.01
CA PHE A 185 16.00 7.81 -5.32
C PHE A 185 16.59 8.97 -6.13
N THR A 186 16.73 10.17 -5.55
CA THR A 186 17.24 11.36 -6.26
C THR A 186 18.61 11.11 -6.91
N ASP A 187 19.56 10.51 -6.19
CA ASP A 187 20.90 10.21 -6.72
C ASP A 187 20.86 9.23 -7.90
N HIS A 188 19.94 8.25 -7.87
CA HIS A 188 19.74 7.31 -8.97
C HIS A 188 19.20 8.01 -10.22
N PHE A 189 18.26 8.95 -10.06
CA PHE A 189 17.74 9.73 -11.18
C PHE A 189 18.82 10.63 -11.79
N MET A 190 19.64 11.26 -10.96
CA MET A 190 20.74 12.11 -11.41
C MET A 190 21.84 11.33 -12.15
N ALA A 191 22.07 10.08 -11.77
CA ALA A 191 23.04 9.19 -12.40
C ALA A 191 22.48 8.45 -13.65
N SER A 192 21.20 8.61 -13.95
CA SER A 192 20.56 7.89 -15.07
C SER A 192 21.05 8.38 -16.42
N THR A 193 21.38 7.44 -17.30
CA THR A 193 21.78 7.69 -18.69
C THR A 193 20.60 7.60 -19.68
N ILE A 194 19.38 7.51 -19.20
CA ILE A 194 18.17 7.33 -20.03
C ILE A 194 18.00 8.43 -21.06
N LYS A 195 18.39 9.67 -20.75
CA LYS A 195 18.34 10.81 -21.68
C LYS A 195 19.24 10.58 -22.89
N ASP A 196 20.46 10.10 -22.65
CA ASP A 196 21.44 9.78 -23.70
C ASP A 196 20.94 8.61 -24.55
N GLN A 197 20.40 7.56 -23.91
CA GLN A 197 19.84 6.37 -24.60
C GLN A 197 18.66 6.75 -25.53
N LEU A 198 17.85 7.74 -25.12
CA LEU A 198 16.71 8.23 -25.88
C LEU A 198 17.04 9.42 -26.80
N ASN A 199 18.33 9.84 -26.88
CA ASN A 199 18.80 10.99 -27.66
C ASN A 199 18.02 12.27 -27.33
N LEU A 200 17.79 12.55 -26.06
CA LEU A 200 17.03 13.72 -25.59
C LEU A 200 17.99 14.91 -25.31
N ASP A 201 18.53 15.48 -26.37
CA ASP A 201 19.51 16.59 -26.31
C ASP A 201 18.87 17.98 -26.09
N ARG A 202 17.54 18.07 -26.11
CA ARG A 202 16.77 19.31 -25.98
C ARG A 202 15.85 19.27 -24.77
N PRO A 203 15.44 20.43 -24.23
CA PRO A 203 14.36 20.48 -23.24
C PRO A 203 13.12 19.73 -23.75
N TYR A 204 12.54 18.86 -22.91
CA TYR A 204 11.37 18.04 -23.24
C TYR A 204 10.36 18.07 -22.10
N ALA A 205 9.11 17.76 -22.44
CA ALA A 205 8.06 17.47 -21.47
C ALA A 205 7.66 16.01 -21.63
N LEU A 206 7.50 15.33 -20.49
CA LEU A 206 6.96 13.98 -20.44
C LEU A 206 5.48 14.05 -20.05
N MET A 207 4.64 13.43 -20.85
CA MET A 207 3.22 13.29 -20.56
C MET A 207 2.92 11.80 -20.32
N THR A 208 2.26 11.47 -19.21
CA THR A 208 1.86 10.12 -18.82
C THR A 208 0.35 10.01 -18.72
#